data_3fdc13eab537e538c3f687485e369548
#
_entry.id   3fdc13eab537e538c3f687485e369548
#
_cell.length_a   1.000
_cell.length_b   1.000
_cell.length_c   1.000
_cell.angle_alpha   90.00
_cell.angle_beta   90.00
_cell.angle_gamma   90.00
#
_symmetry.space_group_name_H-M   'P 1'
#
loop_
_entity.id
_entity.type
_entity.pdbx_description
1 polymer ?
#
loop_
_entity_poly.entity_id
_entity_poly.type
_entity_poly.pdbx_seq_one_letter_code
_entity_poly.pdbx_strand_id
1 'polypeptide(L)'
;MIMSLTQNINTNHFENLDLGCSIDTITINDKILFKAKDVAEALGYKNTARAIQDHVDERFKTTFGEIMTDAAIPKRYGGDSNENRIIYISEPGLYSLALKSKKDTAIKFQNWVYEDVLQSIRRTGQYNNKNILGLENERTLHYRVVQYLRKY
;
A
#
# COMPACT_ATOMS: atom_id res chain seq x y z
N MET A 1 0.31 -33.49 -16.00
CA MET A 1 1.48 -32.72 -15.51
C MET A 1 0.97 -31.52 -14.74
N ILE A 2 0.98 -31.62 -13.43
CA ILE A 2 0.57 -30.51 -12.58
C ILE A 2 1.81 -29.62 -12.45
N MET A 3 1.84 -28.50 -13.18
CA MET A 3 2.77 -27.43 -12.87
C MET A 3 2.38 -26.87 -11.51
N SER A 4 3.14 -27.20 -10.49
CA SER A 4 3.11 -26.52 -9.22
C SER A 4 3.51 -25.06 -9.49
N LEU A 5 2.53 -24.18 -9.61
CA LEU A 5 2.74 -22.75 -9.53
C LEU A 5 3.18 -22.48 -8.08
N THR A 6 4.46 -22.56 -7.84
CA THR A 6 5.04 -22.07 -6.60
C THR A 6 4.80 -20.56 -6.59
N GLN A 7 3.76 -20.15 -5.90
CA GLN A 7 3.53 -18.72 -5.69
C GLN A 7 4.70 -18.20 -4.84
N ASN A 8 5.49 -17.30 -5.42
CA ASN A 8 6.54 -16.60 -4.68
C ASN A 8 5.87 -15.61 -3.73
N ILE A 9 5.79 -16.00 -2.47
CA ILE A 9 5.37 -15.11 -1.38
C ILE A 9 6.61 -14.55 -0.72
N ASN A 10 6.70 -13.23 -0.66
CA ASN A 10 7.75 -12.54 0.03
C ASN A 10 7.14 -11.54 1.01
N THR A 11 7.50 -11.66 2.28
CA THR A 11 7.10 -10.72 3.32
C THR A 11 8.21 -9.69 3.50
N ASN A 12 7.86 -8.42 3.38
CA ASN A 12 8.78 -7.32 3.56
C ASN A 12 8.27 -6.37 4.64
N HIS A 13 9.22 -5.78 5.33
CA HIS A 13 8.96 -4.73 6.30
C HIS A 13 9.56 -3.44 5.78
N PHE A 14 8.71 -2.43 5.59
CA PHE A 14 9.13 -1.10 5.21
C PHE A 14 9.12 -0.20 6.45
N GLU A 15 10.29 0.28 6.82
CA GLU A 15 10.46 1.21 7.91
C GLU A 15 10.99 2.55 7.41
N ASN A 16 10.34 3.62 7.82
CA ASN A 16 10.79 4.96 7.57
C ASN A 16 11.01 5.70 8.87
N LEU A 17 12.25 5.75 9.30
CA LEU A 17 12.66 6.37 10.55
C LEU A 17 12.36 7.88 10.59
N ASP A 18 12.47 8.57 9.46
CA ASP A 18 12.22 10.02 9.40
C ASP A 18 10.74 10.37 9.54
N LEU A 19 9.86 9.47 9.11
CA LEU A 19 8.40 9.65 9.23
C LEU A 19 7.83 8.91 10.45
N GLY A 20 8.64 8.13 11.15
CA GLY A 20 8.20 7.32 12.28
C GLY A 20 7.14 6.30 11.88
N CYS A 21 7.13 5.84 10.64
CA CYS A 21 6.18 4.85 10.17
C CYS A 21 6.85 3.55 9.75
N SER A 22 6.12 2.47 9.95
CA SER A 22 6.55 1.12 9.67
C SER A 22 5.37 0.39 9.03
N ILE A 23 5.56 -0.16 7.85
CA ILE A 23 4.50 -0.82 7.08
C ILE A 23 4.96 -2.22 6.68
N ASP A 24 4.20 -3.22 7.12
CA ASP A 24 4.38 -4.59 6.68
C ASP A 24 3.72 -4.81 5.32
N THR A 25 4.41 -5.49 4.43
CA THR A 25 3.94 -5.79 3.09
C THR A 25 4.12 -7.27 2.76
N ILE A 26 3.27 -7.77 1.87
CA ILE A 26 3.37 -9.10 1.29
C ILE A 26 3.36 -8.95 -0.23
N THR A 27 4.33 -9.54 -0.89
CA THR A 27 4.37 -9.60 -2.35
C THR A 27 4.00 -11.00 -2.82
N ILE A 28 2.99 -11.10 -3.67
CA ILE A 28 2.52 -12.35 -4.26
C ILE A 28 2.42 -12.16 -5.77
N ASN A 29 3.18 -12.93 -6.54
CA ASN A 29 3.13 -12.88 -8.02
C ASN A 29 3.21 -11.44 -8.57
N ASP A 30 4.19 -10.67 -8.12
CA ASP A 30 4.43 -9.26 -8.47
C ASP A 30 3.34 -8.27 -8.01
N LYS A 31 2.34 -8.75 -7.27
CA LYS A 31 1.36 -7.87 -6.61
C LYS A 31 1.78 -7.63 -5.17
N ILE A 32 1.79 -6.37 -4.78
CA ILE A 32 2.10 -5.97 -3.42
C ILE A 32 0.82 -5.72 -2.62
N LEU A 33 0.80 -6.26 -1.41
CA LEU A 33 -0.27 -6.03 -0.43
C LEU A 33 0.30 -5.34 0.80
N PHE A 34 -0.42 -4.39 1.35
CA PHE A 34 -0.01 -3.57 2.49
C PHE A 34 -0.87 -3.91 3.70
N LYS A 35 -0.25 -4.03 4.86
CA LYS A 35 -0.99 -4.17 6.11
C LYS A 35 -1.80 -2.89 6.36
N ALA A 36 -3.12 -3.02 6.30
CA ALA A 36 -4.03 -1.88 6.30
C ALA A 36 -3.91 -1.00 7.54
N LYS A 37 -3.75 -1.60 8.71
CA LYS A 37 -3.55 -0.88 9.97
C LYS A 37 -2.31 0.00 9.94
N ASP A 38 -1.20 -0.52 9.45
CA ASP A 38 0.07 0.21 9.38
C ASP A 38 -0.04 1.41 8.44
N VAL A 39 -0.70 1.24 7.30
CA VAL A 39 -0.97 2.31 6.34
C VAL A 39 -1.84 3.39 6.98
N ALA A 40 -2.93 3.01 7.63
CA ALA A 40 -3.84 3.95 8.28
C ALA A 40 -3.14 4.74 9.41
N GLU A 41 -2.30 4.09 10.19
CA GLU A 41 -1.48 4.75 11.21
C GLU A 41 -0.50 5.74 10.60
N ALA A 42 0.21 5.35 9.54
CA ALA A 42 1.15 6.21 8.83
C ALA A 42 0.46 7.45 8.22
N LEU A 43 -0.80 7.30 7.81
CA LEU A 43 -1.62 8.39 7.27
C LEU A 43 -2.34 9.22 8.35
N GLY A 44 -2.09 8.95 9.62
CA GLY A 44 -2.57 9.76 10.74
C GLY A 44 -4.02 9.52 11.14
N TYR A 45 -4.63 8.43 10.71
CA TYR A 45 -5.97 8.05 11.17
C TYR A 45 -5.94 7.61 12.64
N LYS A 46 -6.78 8.22 13.47
CA LYS A 46 -6.88 7.89 14.90
C LYS A 46 -7.57 6.56 15.13
N ASN A 47 -8.64 6.30 14.41
CA ASN A 47 -9.34 5.02 14.42
C ASN A 47 -9.08 4.29 13.11
N THR A 48 -8.04 3.47 13.09
CA THR A 48 -7.60 2.77 11.89
C THR A 48 -8.62 1.78 11.36
N ALA A 49 -9.27 1.03 12.24
CA ALA A 49 -10.29 0.05 11.86
C ALA A 49 -11.47 0.72 11.13
N ARG A 50 -11.96 1.84 11.67
CA ARG A 50 -13.05 2.60 11.06
C ARG A 50 -12.62 3.23 9.74
N ALA A 51 -11.43 3.80 9.66
CA ALA A 51 -10.90 4.37 8.43
C ALA A 51 -10.84 3.34 7.30
N ILE A 52 -10.37 2.13 7.59
CA ILE A 52 -10.32 1.03 6.63
C ILE A 52 -11.73 0.63 6.20
N GLN A 53 -12.66 0.54 7.15
CA GLN A 53 -14.05 0.20 6.86
C GLN A 53 -14.74 1.25 5.98
N ASP A 54 -14.55 2.53 6.30
CA ASP A 54 -15.26 3.63 5.63
C ASP A 54 -14.66 4.01 4.27
N HIS A 55 -13.36 3.83 4.08
CA HIS A 55 -12.63 4.37 2.92
C HIS A 55 -12.10 3.33 1.95
N VAL A 56 -12.00 2.07 2.34
CA VAL A 56 -11.47 1.00 1.48
C VAL A 56 -12.59 0.07 1.05
N ASP A 57 -12.77 -0.07 -0.26
CA ASP A 57 -13.74 -1.00 -0.84
C ASP A 57 -13.35 -2.45 -0.50
N GLU A 58 -14.34 -3.30 -0.26
CA GLU A 58 -14.13 -4.72 0.09
C GLU A 58 -13.28 -5.48 -0.93
N ARG A 59 -13.42 -5.17 -2.22
CA ARG A 59 -12.61 -5.78 -3.29
C ARG A 59 -11.11 -5.48 -3.20
N PHE A 60 -10.73 -4.47 -2.43
CA PHE A 60 -9.32 -4.09 -2.20
C PHE A 60 -8.78 -4.62 -0.88
N LYS A 61 -9.58 -5.36 -0.13
CA LYS A 61 -9.22 -5.97 1.14
C LYS A 61 -9.07 -7.48 1.01
N THR A 62 -8.15 -8.04 1.76
CA THR A 62 -8.03 -9.47 1.99
C THR A 62 -7.49 -9.69 3.38
N THR A 63 -7.71 -10.86 3.96
CA THR A 63 -7.12 -11.22 5.25
C THR A 63 -5.86 -12.06 5.06
N PHE A 64 -4.99 -12.03 6.04
CA PHE A 64 -3.78 -12.87 6.04
C PHE A 64 -4.13 -14.36 5.87
N GLY A 65 -5.20 -14.82 6.53
CA GLY A 65 -5.68 -16.19 6.41
C GLY A 65 -6.10 -16.56 4.99
N GLU A 66 -6.80 -15.67 4.29
CA GLU A 66 -7.17 -15.85 2.87
C GLU A 66 -5.94 -15.90 1.96
N ILE A 67 -4.98 -15.01 2.17
CA ILE A 67 -3.72 -14.99 1.43
C ILE A 67 -3.00 -16.34 1.56
N MET A 68 -2.86 -16.84 2.77
CA MET A 68 -2.17 -18.10 3.04
C MET A 68 -2.92 -19.31 2.50
N THR A 69 -4.25 -19.28 2.50
CA THR A 69 -5.10 -20.34 1.94
C THR A 69 -4.99 -20.39 0.42
N ASP A 70 -5.10 -19.24 -0.25
CA ASP A 70 -5.01 -19.14 -1.72
C ASP A 70 -3.63 -19.52 -2.24
N ALA A 71 -2.59 -19.24 -1.47
CA ALA A 71 -1.23 -19.59 -1.79
C ALA A 71 -0.89 -21.08 -1.58
N ALA A 72 -1.86 -21.89 -1.12
CA ALA A 72 -1.69 -23.30 -0.80
C ALA A 72 -0.50 -23.59 0.14
N ILE A 73 -0.21 -22.66 1.04
CA ILE A 73 0.85 -22.83 2.04
C ILE A 73 0.37 -23.85 3.08
N PRO A 74 1.17 -24.88 3.36
CA PRO A 74 0.83 -25.85 4.39
C PRO A 74 0.56 -25.18 5.74
N LYS A 75 -0.48 -25.59 6.43
CA LYS A 75 -0.91 -25.10 7.75
C LYS A 75 0.17 -25.07 8.85
N ARG A 76 1.39 -25.50 8.55
CA ARG A 76 2.56 -25.45 9.47
C ARG A 76 2.94 -24.01 9.86
N TYR A 77 2.54 -23.05 9.06
CA TYR A 77 2.65 -21.62 9.39
C TYR A 77 1.31 -21.08 9.91
N GLY A 78 0.50 -21.94 10.54
CA GLY A 78 -0.72 -21.55 11.19
C GLY A 78 -0.40 -20.50 12.24
N GLY A 79 -0.38 -19.24 11.81
CA GLY A 79 -0.40 -18.11 12.71
C GLY A 79 -1.59 -18.25 13.65
N ASP A 80 -1.46 -17.67 14.82
CA ASP A 80 -2.55 -17.54 15.78
C ASP A 80 -3.82 -17.08 15.05
N SER A 81 -4.98 -17.50 15.51
CA SER A 81 -6.28 -17.12 14.92
C SER A 81 -6.43 -15.60 14.77
N ASN A 82 -5.69 -14.81 15.55
CA ASN A 82 -5.63 -13.36 15.45
C ASN A 82 -4.83 -12.88 14.24
N GLU A 83 -3.73 -13.52 13.88
CA GLU A 83 -2.95 -13.17 12.67
C GLU A 83 -3.76 -13.40 11.40
N ASN A 84 -4.57 -14.45 11.33
CA ASN A 84 -5.40 -14.75 10.19
C ASN A 84 -6.47 -13.68 9.90
N ARG A 85 -6.78 -12.83 10.88
CA ARG A 85 -7.75 -11.72 10.76
C ARG A 85 -7.11 -10.41 10.35
N ILE A 86 -5.79 -10.33 10.28
CA ILE A 86 -5.09 -9.11 9.85
C ILE A 86 -5.50 -8.78 8.42
N ILE A 87 -5.96 -7.54 8.22
CA ILE A 87 -6.39 -7.05 6.92
C ILE A 87 -5.19 -6.50 6.15
N TYR A 88 -5.05 -6.97 4.92
CA TYR A 88 -4.14 -6.42 3.92
C TYR A 88 -4.95 -5.75 2.83
N ILE A 89 -4.40 -4.70 2.25
CA ILE A 89 -5.03 -3.94 1.17
C ILE A 89 -4.12 -3.92 -0.05
N SER A 90 -4.76 -3.90 -1.22
CA SER A 90 -4.07 -3.72 -2.49
C SER A 90 -3.62 -2.27 -2.67
N GLU A 91 -2.85 -2.00 -3.71
CA GLU A 91 -2.42 -0.64 -4.08
C GLU A 91 -3.59 0.33 -4.24
N PRO A 92 -4.70 0.01 -4.95
CA PRO A 92 -5.88 0.87 -4.96
C PRO A 92 -6.45 1.17 -3.57
N GLY A 93 -6.42 0.21 -2.65
CA GLY A 93 -6.82 0.43 -1.25
C GLY A 93 -5.92 1.40 -0.51
N LEU A 94 -4.61 1.34 -0.74
CA LEU A 94 -3.65 2.31 -0.24
C LEU A 94 -3.99 3.73 -0.72
N TYR A 95 -4.26 3.91 -2.00
CA TYR A 95 -4.64 5.21 -2.55
C TYR A 95 -5.97 5.71 -2.00
N SER A 96 -6.94 4.83 -1.77
CA SER A 96 -8.21 5.18 -1.14
C SER A 96 -8.03 5.81 0.24
N LEU A 97 -7.13 5.26 1.04
CA LEU A 97 -6.78 5.82 2.35
C LEU A 97 -5.97 7.11 2.22
N ALA A 98 -4.99 7.16 1.34
CA ALA A 98 -4.13 8.33 1.14
C ALA A 98 -4.92 9.55 0.64
N LEU A 99 -5.88 9.35 -0.26
CA LEU A 99 -6.69 10.44 -0.83
C LEU A 99 -7.75 10.99 0.13
N LYS A 100 -8.03 10.31 1.23
CA LYS A 100 -8.98 10.74 2.27
C LYS A 100 -8.32 11.22 3.56
N SER A 101 -7.02 11.05 3.71
CA SER A 101 -6.30 11.49 4.90
C SER A 101 -6.24 13.01 5.01
N LYS A 102 -6.34 13.50 6.24
CA LYS A 102 -6.21 14.93 6.58
C LYS A 102 -4.79 15.30 7.08
N LYS A 103 -3.87 14.35 7.10
CA LYS A 103 -2.49 14.59 7.48
C LYS A 103 -1.80 15.48 6.43
N ASP A 104 -1.00 16.45 6.86
CA ASP A 104 -0.35 17.43 5.96
C ASP A 104 0.46 16.76 4.85
N THR A 105 1.17 15.69 5.17
CA THR A 105 1.95 14.91 4.19
C THR A 105 1.06 14.21 3.16
N ALA A 106 -0.11 13.72 3.58
CA ALA A 106 -1.08 13.11 2.67
C ALA A 106 -1.77 14.16 1.79
N ILE A 107 -2.04 15.35 2.32
CA ILE A 107 -2.59 16.47 1.54
C ILE A 107 -1.62 16.89 0.44
N LYS A 108 -0.34 16.95 0.70
CA LYS A 108 0.68 17.20 -0.34
C LYS A 108 0.65 16.15 -1.44
N PHE A 109 0.51 14.88 -1.09
CA PHE A 109 0.34 13.80 -2.05
C PHE A 109 -0.94 13.97 -2.87
N GLN A 110 -2.06 14.30 -2.22
CA GLN A 110 -3.35 14.57 -2.89
C GLN A 110 -3.22 15.70 -3.91
N ASN A 111 -2.63 16.82 -3.52
CA ASN A 111 -2.43 17.96 -4.41
C ASN A 111 -1.56 17.60 -5.62
N TRP A 112 -0.49 16.90 -5.40
CA TRP A 112 0.35 16.42 -6.49
C TRP A 112 -0.41 15.52 -7.46
N VAL A 113 -1.21 14.57 -6.96
CA VAL A 113 -2.05 13.71 -7.80
C VAL A 113 -3.05 14.53 -8.60
N TYR A 114 -3.76 15.45 -7.97
CA TYR A 114 -4.84 16.22 -8.61
C TYR A 114 -4.32 17.27 -9.59
N GLU A 115 -3.28 17.98 -9.22
CA GLU A 115 -2.79 19.13 -9.97
C GLU A 115 -1.75 18.78 -11.04
N ASP A 116 -1.01 17.71 -10.85
CA ASP A 116 0.09 17.33 -11.74
C ASP A 116 -0.15 15.99 -12.44
N VAL A 117 -0.32 14.91 -11.70
CA VAL A 117 -0.41 13.55 -12.28
C VAL A 117 -1.63 13.40 -13.17
N LEU A 118 -2.83 13.64 -12.64
CA LEU A 118 -4.07 13.44 -13.39
C LEU A 118 -4.21 14.42 -14.55
N GLN A 119 -3.79 15.66 -14.38
CA GLN A 119 -3.82 16.63 -15.46
C GLN A 119 -2.84 16.29 -16.58
N SER A 120 -1.64 15.80 -16.24
CA SER A 120 -0.67 15.35 -17.24
C SER A 120 -1.20 14.16 -18.05
N ILE A 121 -1.80 13.19 -17.39
CA ILE A 121 -2.41 12.03 -18.04
C ILE A 121 -3.52 12.47 -18.98
N ARG A 122 -4.39 13.37 -18.54
CA ARG A 122 -5.49 13.89 -19.36
C ARG A 122 -4.98 14.62 -20.62
N ARG A 123 -3.92 15.41 -20.49
CA ARG A 123 -3.39 16.22 -21.61
C ARG A 123 -2.55 15.41 -22.60
N THR A 124 -1.73 14.50 -22.10
CA THR A 124 -0.69 13.80 -22.90
C THR A 124 -0.88 12.30 -23.00
N GLY A 125 -1.84 11.73 -22.23
CA GLY A 125 -2.07 10.29 -22.13
C GLY A 125 -1.05 9.55 -21.27
N GLN A 126 -0.09 10.25 -20.68
CA GLN A 126 0.94 9.64 -19.84
C GLN A 126 1.45 10.62 -18.77
N TYR A 127 2.00 10.07 -17.70
CA TYR A 127 2.73 10.84 -16.70
C TYR A 127 4.23 10.59 -16.86
N ASN A 128 5.00 11.65 -17.07
CA ASN A 128 6.43 11.56 -17.27
C ASN A 128 7.20 11.92 -16.01
N ASN A 129 8.02 11.00 -15.55
CA ASN A 129 8.80 11.10 -14.29
C ASN A 129 9.82 12.26 -14.25
N LYS A 130 10.01 13.01 -15.33
CA LYS A 130 10.94 14.15 -15.37
C LYS A 130 10.62 15.21 -14.31
N ASN A 131 9.36 15.31 -13.90
CA ASN A 131 8.93 16.26 -12.88
C ASN A 131 9.17 15.76 -11.44
N ILE A 132 9.41 14.47 -11.25
CA ILE A 132 9.73 13.90 -9.93
C ILE A 132 11.16 14.24 -9.51
N LEU A 133 12.08 14.44 -10.46
CA LEU A 133 13.48 14.80 -10.16
C LEU A 133 13.61 16.17 -9.45
N GLY A 134 12.66 17.08 -9.67
CA GLY A 134 12.56 18.34 -8.94
C GLY A 134 12.10 18.21 -7.47
N LEU A 135 11.55 17.07 -7.11
CA LEU A 135 11.04 16.78 -5.76
C LEU A 135 12.01 15.95 -4.90
N GLU A 136 13.17 15.60 -5.44
CA GLU A 136 14.18 14.79 -4.72
C GLU A 136 14.65 15.42 -3.41
N ASN A 137 14.55 16.73 -3.28
CA ASN A 137 14.91 17.46 -2.07
C ASN A 137 13.76 17.59 -1.07
N GLU A 138 12.53 17.24 -1.46
CA GLU A 138 11.40 17.26 -0.55
C GLU A 138 11.25 15.91 0.14
N ARG A 139 11.51 15.85 1.43
CA ARG A 139 11.28 14.71 2.31
C ARG A 139 9.77 14.48 2.53
N THR A 140 9.01 14.42 1.46
CA THR A 140 7.55 14.33 1.50
C THR A 140 7.07 12.88 1.37
N LEU A 141 5.93 12.59 1.98
CA LEU A 141 5.33 11.25 1.94
C LEU A 141 5.07 10.80 0.50
N HIS A 142 4.62 11.71 -0.39
CA HIS A 142 4.34 11.37 -1.77
C HIS A 142 5.59 10.90 -2.54
N TYR A 143 6.72 11.57 -2.37
CA TYR A 143 7.98 11.14 -2.98
C TYR A 143 8.36 9.72 -2.55
N ARG A 144 8.22 9.44 -1.27
CA ARG A 144 8.59 8.15 -0.69
C ARG A 144 7.62 7.03 -1.05
N VAL A 145 6.32 7.32 -1.11
CA VAL A 145 5.32 6.37 -1.62
C VAL A 145 5.63 6.03 -3.08
N VAL A 146 5.90 7.02 -3.91
CA VAL A 146 6.28 6.81 -5.32
C VAL A 146 7.57 6.03 -5.45
N GLN A 147 8.61 6.36 -4.68
CA GLN A 147 9.87 5.61 -4.69
C GLN A 147 9.69 4.17 -4.21
N TYR A 148 8.87 3.97 -3.22
CA TYR A 148 8.54 2.63 -2.73
C TYR A 148 7.84 1.80 -3.80
N LEU A 149 6.82 2.35 -4.45
CA LEU A 149 6.07 1.68 -5.52
C LEU A 149 6.92 1.41 -6.77
N ARG A 150 7.91 2.26 -7.07
CA ARG A 150 8.85 2.04 -8.18
C ARG A 150 9.86 0.92 -7.91
N LYS A 151 10.15 0.66 -6.65
CA LYS A 151 11.17 -0.33 -6.26
C LYS A 151 10.65 -1.77 -6.33
N TYR A 152 9.35 -1.93 -6.36
CA TYR A 152 8.64 -3.20 -6.41
C TYR A 152 7.67 -3.22 -7.58
#